data_94013ad34c40648226e1a2e2cf00952e
#
_entry.id   94013ad34c40648226e1a2e2cf00952e
#
_cell.length_a   1.000
_cell.length_b   1.000
_cell.length_c   1.000
_cell.angle_alpha   90.00
_cell.angle_beta   90.00
_cell.angle_gamma   90.00
#
_symmetry.space_group_name_H-M   'P 1'
#
loop_
_entity.id
_entity.type
_entity.pdbx_description
1 polymer ?
#
loop_
_entity_poly.entity_id
_entity_poly.type
_entity_poly.pdbx_seq_one_letter_code
_entity_poly.pdbx_strand_id
1 'polypeptide(L)'
;MKGKLVVIEGTDSCGKATQSQKLYQALKSQHRNVHKVSYPNYQSPSSSLVKMYLGGEFGDRPEDVNGYAASLFYAVDRFASYNKQWKTSYQKGGWIVADRYTTANMVHQASKISEREERKEFLKWLWDLEFVKLGLPVPDCVLFLDMPPDISGRLMEERNNKITGQKEKDIHEKDKGYLKKSYDNALEVAKERGWIVISCVENGRVRGIEEIHTEILGKVKKIIGEE
;
A
#
# COMPACT_ATOMS: atom_id res chain seq x y z
N MET A 1 23.50 10.97 4.71
CA MET A 1 22.94 9.95 3.77
C MET A 1 21.44 10.11 3.78
N LYS A 2 20.77 9.91 2.64
CA LYS A 2 19.29 9.90 2.52
C LYS A 2 18.77 8.63 3.21
N GLY A 3 17.60 8.72 3.84
CA GLY A 3 16.95 7.59 4.49
C GLY A 3 16.53 6.49 3.52
N LYS A 4 15.97 5.42 4.05
CA LYS A 4 15.45 4.29 3.29
C LYS A 4 13.94 4.19 3.46
N LEU A 5 13.22 3.97 2.36
CA LEU A 5 11.78 3.78 2.34
C LEU A 5 11.44 2.40 1.80
N VAL A 6 10.92 1.54 2.66
CA VAL A 6 10.44 0.20 2.32
C VAL A 6 8.91 0.18 2.39
N VAL A 7 8.28 -0.22 1.32
CA VAL A 7 6.81 -0.30 1.22
C VAL A 7 6.36 -1.76 1.23
N ILE A 8 5.39 -2.07 2.07
CA ILE A 8 4.63 -3.33 2.02
C ILE A 8 3.31 -3.04 1.31
N GLU A 9 3.13 -3.63 0.14
CA GLU A 9 1.94 -3.48 -0.69
C GLU A 9 1.22 -4.83 -0.84
N GLY A 10 -0.02 -4.80 -1.28
CA GLY A 10 -0.85 -5.98 -1.54
C GLY A 10 -2.34 -5.64 -1.45
N THR A 11 -3.18 -6.56 -1.90
CA THR A 11 -4.64 -6.43 -1.83
C THR A 11 -5.17 -6.50 -0.40
N ASP A 12 -6.46 -6.27 -0.20
CA ASP A 12 -7.01 -6.26 1.15
C ASP A 12 -6.95 -7.64 1.81
N SER A 13 -6.76 -7.63 3.14
CA SER A 13 -6.63 -8.84 4.00
C SER A 13 -5.47 -9.79 3.66
N CYS A 14 -4.45 -9.35 2.89
CA CYS A 14 -3.25 -10.16 2.61
C CYS A 14 -2.17 -10.12 3.72
N GLY A 15 -2.43 -9.48 4.87
CA GLY A 15 -1.49 -9.46 5.99
C GLY A 15 -0.50 -8.28 6.03
N LYS A 16 -0.68 -7.23 5.19
CA LYS A 16 0.21 -6.03 5.16
C LYS A 16 0.48 -5.43 6.54
N ALA A 17 -0.57 -5.18 7.32
CA ALA A 17 -0.45 -4.55 8.63
C ALA A 17 0.41 -5.39 9.59
N THR A 18 0.25 -6.72 9.55
CA THR A 18 1.04 -7.65 10.35
C THR A 18 2.49 -7.64 9.91
N GLN A 19 2.75 -7.78 8.62
CA GLN A 19 4.10 -7.86 8.08
C GLN A 19 4.85 -6.53 8.19
N SER A 20 4.19 -5.41 7.96
CA SER A 20 4.79 -4.09 8.17
C SER A 20 5.15 -3.83 9.64
N GLN A 21 4.30 -4.30 10.56
CA GLN A 21 4.59 -4.20 11.99
C GLN A 21 5.79 -5.06 12.39
N LYS A 22 5.86 -6.30 11.90
CA LYS A 22 6.98 -7.21 12.19
C LYS A 22 8.29 -6.69 11.59
N LEU A 23 8.27 -6.22 10.34
CA LEU A 23 9.44 -5.63 9.71
C LEU A 23 9.92 -4.38 10.48
N TYR A 24 9.00 -3.50 10.87
CA TYR A 24 9.32 -2.34 11.70
C TYR A 24 10.01 -2.75 13.01
N GLN A 25 9.49 -3.75 13.72
CA GLN A 25 10.06 -4.22 14.98
C GLN A 25 11.46 -4.82 14.78
N ALA A 26 11.64 -5.63 13.74
CA ALA A 26 12.93 -6.23 13.41
C ALA A 26 13.99 -5.17 13.06
N LEU A 27 13.64 -4.17 12.26
CA LEU A 27 14.53 -3.06 11.94
C LEU A 27 14.78 -2.16 13.15
N LYS A 28 13.78 -1.90 13.97
CA LYS A 28 13.90 -1.06 15.17
C LYS A 28 14.84 -1.64 16.22
N SER A 29 14.95 -2.97 16.31
CA SER A 29 15.92 -3.62 17.21
C SER A 29 17.38 -3.46 16.76
N GLN A 30 17.60 -3.20 15.46
CA GLN A 30 18.92 -3.05 14.85
C GLN A 30 19.30 -1.57 14.64
N HIS A 31 18.31 -0.70 14.41
CA HIS A 31 18.51 0.71 14.08
C HIS A 31 17.76 1.62 15.05
N ARG A 32 18.37 2.74 15.45
CA ARG A 32 17.75 3.70 16.36
C ARG A 32 16.66 4.56 15.71
N ASN A 33 16.79 4.85 14.41
CA ASN A 33 15.92 5.79 13.69
C ASN A 33 15.07 5.07 12.64
N VAL A 34 14.07 4.34 13.11
CA VAL A 34 13.10 3.64 12.27
C VAL A 34 11.69 4.13 12.59
N HIS A 35 10.92 4.43 11.58
CA HIS A 35 9.52 4.84 11.69
C HIS A 35 8.61 3.90 10.89
N LYS A 36 7.40 3.68 11.40
CA LYS A 36 6.33 3.02 10.65
C LYS A 36 5.26 4.04 10.32
N VAL A 37 4.80 4.02 9.06
CA VAL A 37 3.66 4.79 8.58
C VAL A 37 2.64 3.86 7.91
N SER A 38 1.39 4.28 7.86
CA SER A 38 0.32 3.51 7.22
C SER A 38 -0.60 4.45 6.48
N TYR A 39 -1.02 4.06 5.29
CA TYR A 39 -1.93 4.84 4.46
C TYR A 39 -3.17 4.04 4.06
N PRO A 40 -4.35 4.68 4.11
CA PRO A 40 -4.60 6.04 4.58
C PRO A 40 -4.32 6.21 6.07
N ASN A 41 -3.89 7.41 6.48
CA ASN A 41 -3.74 7.75 7.89
C ASN A 41 -5.10 8.19 8.48
N TYR A 42 -5.95 7.23 8.80
CA TYR A 42 -7.32 7.49 9.27
C TYR A 42 -7.41 8.36 10.54
N GLN A 43 -6.34 8.46 11.31
CA GLN A 43 -6.29 9.30 12.51
C GLN A 43 -6.00 10.77 12.17
N SER A 44 -5.54 11.06 10.95
CA SER A 44 -5.24 12.41 10.51
C SER A 44 -6.44 13.08 9.84
N PRO A 45 -6.67 14.40 10.07
CA PRO A 45 -7.64 15.15 9.27
C PRO A 45 -7.35 15.15 7.77
N SER A 46 -6.10 14.91 7.36
CA SER A 46 -5.71 14.84 5.94
C SER A 46 -6.38 13.71 5.17
N SER A 47 -6.87 12.67 5.85
CA SER A 47 -7.58 11.54 5.24
C SER A 47 -9.11 11.73 5.19
N SER A 48 -9.64 12.92 5.49
CA SER A 48 -11.10 13.15 5.51
C SER A 48 -11.76 12.82 4.16
N LEU A 49 -11.20 13.30 3.04
CA LEU A 49 -11.73 12.99 1.70
C LEU A 49 -11.64 11.50 1.37
N VAL A 50 -10.60 10.81 1.84
CA VAL A 50 -10.49 9.35 1.69
C VAL A 50 -11.60 8.64 2.46
N LYS A 51 -11.91 9.08 3.69
CA LYS A 51 -13.00 8.51 4.49
C LYS A 51 -14.37 8.72 3.83
N MET A 52 -14.64 9.94 3.34
CA MET A 52 -15.86 10.26 2.61
C MET A 52 -16.00 9.38 1.35
N TYR A 53 -14.93 9.24 0.58
CA TYR A 53 -14.92 8.39 -0.62
C TYR A 53 -15.19 6.92 -0.29
N LEU A 54 -14.47 6.34 0.67
CA LEU A 54 -14.64 4.94 1.07
C LEU A 54 -15.97 4.68 1.76
N GLY A 55 -16.54 5.71 2.40
CA GLY A 55 -17.88 5.70 3.02
C GLY A 55 -19.02 5.81 2.03
N GLY A 56 -18.74 6.07 0.73
CA GLY A 56 -19.77 6.18 -0.32
C GLY A 56 -20.41 7.56 -0.45
N GLU A 57 -19.85 8.62 0.17
CA GLU A 57 -20.42 9.98 0.07
C GLU A 57 -20.30 10.58 -1.36
N PHE A 58 -19.45 10.00 -2.21
CA PHE A 58 -19.25 10.42 -3.61
C PHE A 58 -19.79 9.38 -4.62
N GLY A 59 -20.54 8.38 -4.16
CA GLY A 59 -21.10 7.29 -4.95
C GLY A 59 -20.87 5.93 -4.29
N ASP A 60 -21.71 4.97 -4.63
CA ASP A 60 -21.77 3.66 -3.97
C ASP A 60 -20.78 2.63 -4.54
N ARG A 61 -20.15 2.96 -5.67
CA ARG A 61 -19.20 2.08 -6.37
C ARG A 61 -17.83 2.74 -6.48
N PRO A 62 -16.74 1.94 -6.52
CA PRO A 62 -15.39 2.47 -6.71
C PRO A 62 -15.23 3.34 -7.97
N GLU A 63 -15.96 3.00 -9.04
CA GLU A 63 -15.91 3.69 -10.34
C GLU A 63 -16.64 5.03 -10.36
N ASP A 64 -17.53 5.33 -9.43
CA ASP A 64 -18.26 6.60 -9.36
C ASP A 64 -17.32 7.80 -9.15
N VAL A 65 -16.12 7.55 -8.60
CA VAL A 65 -15.02 8.52 -8.56
C VAL A 65 -13.90 8.03 -9.46
N ASN A 66 -13.52 8.81 -10.47
CA ASN A 66 -12.45 8.42 -11.38
C ASN A 66 -11.09 8.28 -10.67
N GLY A 67 -10.17 7.53 -11.29
CA GLY A 67 -8.86 7.23 -10.70
C GLY A 67 -8.01 8.46 -10.38
N TYR A 68 -8.11 9.53 -11.17
CA TYR A 68 -7.38 10.77 -10.95
C TYR A 68 -7.85 11.49 -9.68
N ALA A 69 -9.16 11.72 -9.57
CA ALA A 69 -9.75 12.39 -8.40
C ALA A 69 -9.49 11.61 -7.11
N ALA A 70 -9.76 10.29 -7.12
CA ALA A 70 -9.50 9.46 -5.96
C ALA A 70 -8.01 9.47 -5.57
N SER A 71 -7.09 9.46 -6.56
CA SER A 71 -5.64 9.52 -6.28
C SER A 71 -5.23 10.80 -5.57
N LEU A 72 -5.85 11.94 -5.87
CA LEU A 72 -5.56 13.20 -5.19
C LEU A 72 -5.91 13.13 -3.70
N PHE A 73 -7.01 12.49 -3.32
CA PHE A 73 -7.40 12.33 -1.91
C PHE A 73 -6.31 11.60 -1.11
N TYR A 74 -5.80 10.52 -1.67
CA TYR A 74 -4.72 9.76 -1.04
C TYR A 74 -3.37 10.47 -1.09
N ALA A 75 -3.07 11.21 -2.18
CA ALA A 75 -1.82 11.96 -2.31
C ALA A 75 -1.70 13.08 -1.28
N VAL A 76 -2.79 13.80 -0.99
CA VAL A 76 -2.84 14.85 0.05
C VAL A 76 -2.55 14.25 1.44
N ASP A 77 -3.11 13.08 1.75
CA ASP A 77 -2.85 12.41 3.03
C ASP A 77 -1.37 11.99 3.15
N ARG A 78 -0.78 11.44 2.10
CA ARG A 78 0.66 11.10 2.07
C ARG A 78 1.55 12.32 2.22
N PHE A 79 1.23 13.41 1.50
CA PHE A 79 1.98 14.67 1.58
C PHE A 79 1.94 15.26 2.98
N ALA A 80 0.77 15.30 3.60
CA ALA A 80 0.61 15.81 4.96
C ALA A 80 1.40 14.96 5.98
N SER A 81 1.28 13.64 5.89
CA SER A 81 2.02 12.70 6.74
C SER A 81 3.53 12.87 6.55
N TYR A 82 4.03 12.91 5.31
CA TYR A 82 5.45 13.13 5.03
C TYR A 82 5.97 14.37 5.74
N ASN A 83 5.38 15.51 5.47
CA ASN A 83 5.89 16.77 5.99
C ASN A 83 5.77 16.90 7.52
N LYS A 84 4.72 16.35 8.13
CA LYS A 84 4.47 16.49 9.57
C LYS A 84 5.17 15.43 10.41
N GLN A 85 5.35 14.19 9.90
CA GLN A 85 5.69 13.05 10.75
C GLN A 85 7.09 12.51 10.49
N TRP A 86 7.54 12.35 9.24
CA TRP A 86 8.73 11.57 8.97
C TRP A 86 9.79 12.18 8.03
N LYS A 87 9.51 13.33 7.41
CA LYS A 87 10.45 14.02 6.51
C LYS A 87 11.80 14.26 7.16
N THR A 88 11.80 14.85 8.37
CA THR A 88 13.05 15.18 9.08
C THR A 88 13.86 13.93 9.42
N SER A 89 13.20 12.86 9.85
CA SER A 89 13.84 11.59 10.13
C SER A 89 14.45 10.97 8.86
N TYR A 90 13.67 10.91 7.78
CA TYR A 90 14.11 10.40 6.49
C TYR A 90 15.31 11.17 5.94
N GLN A 91 15.28 12.50 5.99
CA GLN A 91 16.39 13.34 5.53
C GLN A 91 17.68 13.14 6.35
N LYS A 92 17.56 12.73 7.61
CA LYS A 92 18.68 12.39 8.52
C LYS A 92 19.12 10.92 8.45
N GLY A 93 18.73 10.20 7.39
CA GLY A 93 19.12 8.80 7.20
C GLY A 93 18.21 7.78 7.91
N GLY A 94 17.02 8.20 8.38
CA GLY A 94 16.07 7.31 9.04
C GLY A 94 15.42 6.32 8.06
N TRP A 95 14.98 5.21 8.61
CA TRP A 95 14.28 4.15 7.90
C TRP A 95 12.77 4.28 8.05
N ILE A 96 12.06 4.13 6.95
CA ILE A 96 10.60 4.21 6.92
C ILE A 96 10.04 2.88 6.41
N VAL A 97 9.19 2.25 7.21
CA VAL A 97 8.38 1.10 6.81
C VAL A 97 6.96 1.59 6.58
N ALA A 98 6.50 1.54 5.35
CA ALA A 98 5.17 1.99 4.95
C ALA A 98 4.24 0.80 4.69
N ASP A 99 3.10 0.76 5.37
CA ASP A 99 1.95 -0.08 5.03
C ASP A 99 1.12 0.69 4.00
N ARG A 100 1.24 0.34 2.74
CA ARG A 100 0.81 1.08 1.55
C ARG A 100 1.56 2.41 1.35
N TYR A 101 1.54 2.88 0.10
CA TYR A 101 2.11 4.18 -0.29
C TYR A 101 1.45 4.65 -1.60
N THR A 102 2.15 5.39 -2.45
CA THR A 102 1.73 5.72 -3.83
C THR A 102 1.42 4.46 -4.64
N THR A 103 2.11 3.37 -4.35
CA THR A 103 1.90 2.02 -4.90
C THR A 103 0.46 1.56 -4.80
N ALA A 104 -0.26 1.92 -3.73
CA ALA A 104 -1.68 1.57 -3.60
C ALA A 104 -2.56 2.24 -4.67
N ASN A 105 -2.25 3.47 -5.10
CA ASN A 105 -2.95 4.10 -6.21
C ASN A 105 -2.60 3.42 -7.55
N MET A 106 -1.35 2.97 -7.71
CA MET A 106 -0.95 2.19 -8.89
C MET A 106 -1.71 0.86 -8.97
N VAL A 107 -2.03 0.25 -7.84
CA VAL A 107 -2.83 -1.00 -7.76
C VAL A 107 -4.31 -0.71 -7.96
N HIS A 108 -4.88 0.14 -7.13
CA HIS A 108 -6.34 0.30 -6.98
C HIS A 108 -6.94 1.32 -7.94
N GLN A 109 -6.31 2.47 -8.14
CA GLN A 109 -6.90 3.50 -8.99
C GLN A 109 -6.61 3.25 -10.47
N ALA A 110 -5.44 2.71 -10.81
CA ALA A 110 -5.14 2.33 -12.18
C ALA A 110 -6.00 1.16 -12.69
N SER A 111 -6.48 0.27 -11.81
CA SER A 111 -7.38 -0.84 -12.19
C SER A 111 -8.74 -0.40 -12.71
N LYS A 112 -9.15 0.86 -12.45
CA LYS A 112 -10.37 1.47 -12.98
C LYS A 112 -10.26 1.80 -14.48
N ILE A 113 -9.06 1.85 -15.01
CA ILE A 113 -8.78 2.23 -16.40
C ILE A 113 -8.56 0.95 -17.20
N SER A 114 -9.51 0.62 -18.06
CA SER A 114 -9.49 -0.63 -18.83
C SER A 114 -8.46 -0.60 -19.97
N GLU A 115 -8.36 0.55 -20.66
CA GLU A 115 -7.46 0.71 -21.78
C GLU A 115 -6.00 0.79 -21.32
N ARG A 116 -5.15 -0.06 -21.90
CA ARG A 116 -3.75 -0.23 -21.45
C ARG A 116 -2.93 1.04 -21.61
N GLU A 117 -3.09 1.75 -22.72
CA GLU A 117 -2.32 2.99 -22.97
C GLU A 117 -2.78 4.13 -22.04
N GLU A 118 -4.09 4.27 -21.82
CA GLU A 118 -4.62 5.24 -20.84
C GLU A 118 -4.13 4.93 -19.42
N ARG A 119 -4.07 3.65 -19.06
CA ARG A 119 -3.53 3.21 -17.76
C ARG A 119 -2.06 3.56 -17.61
N LYS A 120 -1.24 3.42 -18.67
CA LYS A 120 0.15 3.85 -18.67
C LYS A 120 0.28 5.38 -18.49
N GLU A 121 -0.54 6.15 -19.17
CA GLU A 121 -0.56 7.62 -19.00
C GLU A 121 -0.95 8.01 -17.57
N PHE A 122 -1.96 7.34 -17.00
CA PHE A 122 -2.32 7.51 -15.59
C PHE A 122 -1.14 7.21 -14.65
N LEU A 123 -0.42 6.13 -14.86
CA LEU A 123 0.74 5.76 -14.03
C LEU A 123 1.90 6.76 -14.18
N LYS A 124 2.12 7.36 -15.37
CA LYS A 124 3.08 8.44 -15.57
C LYS A 124 2.64 9.71 -14.85
N TRP A 125 1.37 10.09 -14.99
CA TRP A 125 0.80 11.23 -14.28
C TRP A 125 0.91 11.08 -12.76
N LEU A 126 0.57 9.92 -12.23
CA LEU A 126 0.65 9.63 -10.79
C LEU A 126 2.09 9.73 -10.28
N TRP A 127 3.05 9.24 -11.06
CA TRP A 127 4.47 9.36 -10.76
C TRP A 127 4.91 10.83 -10.72
N ASP A 128 4.57 11.61 -11.75
CA ASP A 128 4.89 13.03 -11.81
C ASP A 128 4.25 13.80 -10.66
N LEU A 129 2.97 13.56 -10.39
CA LEU A 129 2.26 14.20 -9.29
C LEU A 129 2.97 13.97 -7.96
N GLU A 130 3.17 12.74 -7.57
CA GLU A 130 3.59 12.43 -6.20
C GLU A 130 5.12 12.57 -6.01
N PHE A 131 5.92 12.09 -6.94
CA PHE A 131 7.37 12.08 -6.77
C PHE A 131 8.06 13.34 -7.29
N VAL A 132 7.49 14.00 -8.31
CA VAL A 132 8.08 15.22 -8.87
C VAL A 132 7.41 16.47 -8.29
N LYS A 133 6.09 16.63 -8.40
CA LYS A 133 5.38 17.84 -7.99
C LYS A 133 5.25 17.95 -6.46
N LEU A 134 4.82 16.88 -5.79
CA LEU A 134 4.70 16.85 -4.33
C LEU A 134 6.04 16.57 -3.63
N GLY A 135 7.04 16.08 -4.34
CA GLY A 135 8.38 15.80 -3.82
C GLY A 135 8.40 14.69 -2.76
N LEU A 136 7.46 13.76 -2.85
CA LEU A 136 7.46 12.58 -1.99
C LEU A 136 8.64 11.66 -2.34
N PRO A 137 9.26 10.99 -1.37
CA PRO A 137 10.34 10.05 -1.65
C PRO A 137 9.88 8.87 -2.52
N VAL A 138 10.68 8.50 -3.51
CA VAL A 138 10.51 7.25 -4.23
C VAL A 138 10.93 6.10 -3.31
N PRO A 139 10.15 5.00 -3.22
CA PRO A 139 10.54 3.83 -2.44
C PRO A 139 11.87 3.22 -2.91
N ASP A 140 12.73 2.85 -1.98
CA ASP A 140 13.93 2.06 -2.25
C ASP A 140 13.59 0.58 -2.51
N CYS A 141 12.48 0.10 -1.92
CA CYS A 141 11.99 -1.26 -2.06
C CYS A 141 10.47 -1.31 -1.91
N VAL A 142 9.82 -2.08 -2.78
CA VAL A 142 8.41 -2.42 -2.66
C VAL A 142 8.27 -3.93 -2.61
N LEU A 143 7.65 -4.44 -1.54
CA LEU A 143 7.32 -5.84 -1.37
C LEU A 143 5.80 -6.00 -1.57
N PHE A 144 5.43 -6.74 -2.60
CA PHE A 144 4.03 -7.04 -2.90
C PHE A 144 3.66 -8.40 -2.30
N LEU A 145 2.73 -8.39 -1.34
CA LEU A 145 2.19 -9.60 -0.74
C LEU A 145 1.15 -10.20 -1.68
N ASP A 146 1.55 -11.25 -2.38
CA ASP A 146 0.71 -11.95 -3.34
C ASP A 146 -0.24 -12.92 -2.60
N MET A 147 -1.49 -12.49 -2.45
CA MET A 147 -2.59 -13.26 -1.86
C MET A 147 -3.78 -13.25 -2.83
N PRO A 148 -4.11 -14.38 -3.46
CA PRO A 148 -5.25 -14.46 -4.37
C PRO A 148 -6.57 -14.01 -3.73
N PRO A 149 -7.45 -13.31 -4.49
CA PRO A 149 -8.69 -12.74 -3.96
C PRO A 149 -9.63 -13.74 -3.30
N ASP A 150 -9.67 -14.99 -3.80
CA ASP A 150 -10.52 -16.05 -3.24
C ASP A 150 -10.11 -16.44 -1.80
N ILE A 151 -8.81 -16.31 -1.50
CA ILE A 151 -8.27 -16.60 -0.18
C ILE A 151 -8.38 -15.37 0.71
N SER A 152 -7.99 -14.19 0.22
CA SER A 152 -8.07 -12.95 0.99
C SER A 152 -9.52 -12.56 1.34
N GLY A 153 -10.48 -12.90 0.48
CA GLY A 153 -11.91 -12.68 0.73
C GLY A 153 -12.43 -13.40 1.97
N ARG A 154 -11.99 -14.65 2.22
CA ARG A 154 -12.33 -15.40 3.43
C ARG A 154 -11.77 -14.74 4.69
N LEU A 155 -10.52 -14.29 4.64
CA LEU A 155 -9.87 -13.57 5.75
C LEU A 155 -10.52 -12.19 6.00
N MET A 156 -11.11 -11.58 4.98
CA MET A 156 -11.81 -10.30 5.08
C MET A 156 -13.13 -10.42 5.86
N GLU A 157 -13.84 -11.53 5.74
CA GLU A 157 -15.13 -11.75 6.41
C GLU A 157 -15.01 -11.76 7.95
N GLU A 158 -13.83 -12.06 8.47
CA GLU A 158 -13.55 -12.12 9.91
C GLU A 158 -13.11 -10.77 10.49
N ARG A 159 -12.93 -9.74 9.65
CA ARG A 159 -12.32 -8.47 10.03
C ARG A 159 -13.36 -7.35 10.17
N ASN A 160 -13.20 -6.47 11.17
CA ASN A 160 -13.95 -5.23 11.28
C ASN A 160 -13.41 -4.14 10.34
N ASN A 161 -14.31 -3.25 9.91
CA ASN A 161 -13.98 -2.07 9.11
C ASN A 161 -13.05 -1.13 9.89
N LYS A 162 -12.00 -0.63 9.25
CA LYS A 162 -10.98 0.23 9.86
C LYS A 162 -11.47 1.65 10.17
N ILE A 163 -12.55 2.08 9.52
CA ILE A 163 -13.13 3.44 9.68
C ILE A 163 -14.19 3.43 10.77
N THR A 164 -15.15 2.51 10.69
CA THR A 164 -16.32 2.46 11.59
C THR A 164 -16.11 1.58 12.81
N GLY A 165 -15.14 0.65 12.78
CA GLY A 165 -14.94 -0.37 13.81
C GLY A 165 -15.99 -1.49 13.80
N GLN A 166 -16.95 -1.44 12.87
CA GLN A 166 -18.04 -2.41 12.73
C GLN A 166 -17.75 -3.45 11.65
N LYS A 167 -18.59 -4.46 11.49
CA LYS A 167 -18.49 -5.47 10.43
C LYS A 167 -18.97 -4.98 9.05
N GLU A 168 -18.97 -3.69 8.82
CA GLU A 168 -19.34 -3.10 7.54
C GLU A 168 -18.13 -3.03 6.61
N LYS A 169 -18.33 -3.40 5.34
CA LYS A 169 -17.32 -3.28 4.28
C LYS A 169 -17.41 -1.87 3.66
N ASP A 170 -16.26 -1.30 3.31
CA ASP A 170 -16.22 -0.08 2.49
C ASP A 170 -16.61 -0.38 1.02
N ILE A 171 -16.69 0.67 0.19
CA ILE A 171 -17.12 0.51 -1.22
C ILE A 171 -16.19 -0.37 -2.03
N HIS A 172 -14.88 -0.41 -1.73
CA HIS A 172 -13.91 -1.28 -2.38
C HIS A 172 -14.10 -2.74 -1.96
N GLU A 173 -14.25 -2.98 -0.65
CA GLU A 173 -14.41 -4.33 -0.08
C GLU A 173 -15.75 -4.99 -0.47
N LYS A 174 -16.78 -4.20 -0.80
CA LYS A 174 -18.08 -4.70 -1.28
C LYS A 174 -18.02 -5.22 -2.71
N ASP A 175 -17.12 -4.69 -3.54
CA ASP A 175 -17.06 -5.00 -4.98
C ASP A 175 -16.00 -6.06 -5.28
N LYS A 176 -16.46 -7.32 -5.40
CA LYS A 176 -15.57 -8.45 -5.74
C LYS A 176 -14.94 -8.32 -7.13
N GLY A 177 -15.65 -7.71 -8.09
CA GLY A 177 -15.14 -7.46 -9.43
C GLY A 177 -13.97 -6.47 -9.40
N TYR A 178 -14.14 -5.39 -8.65
CA TYR A 178 -13.09 -4.41 -8.41
C TYR A 178 -11.86 -5.01 -7.70
N LEU A 179 -12.07 -5.84 -6.67
CA LEU A 179 -10.97 -6.51 -5.97
C LEU A 179 -10.17 -7.41 -6.90
N LYS A 180 -10.86 -8.17 -7.78
CA LYS A 180 -10.18 -9.00 -8.78
C LYS A 180 -9.40 -8.16 -9.79
N LYS A 181 -10.00 -7.13 -10.37
CA LYS A 181 -9.32 -6.21 -11.30
C LYS A 181 -8.08 -5.56 -10.64
N SER A 182 -8.21 -5.14 -9.38
CA SER A 182 -7.10 -4.55 -8.62
C SER A 182 -5.96 -5.55 -8.40
N TYR A 183 -6.27 -6.81 -8.12
CA TYR A 183 -5.27 -7.86 -7.98
C TYR A 183 -4.55 -8.17 -9.29
N ASP A 184 -5.31 -8.36 -10.38
CA ASP A 184 -4.74 -8.62 -11.70
C ASP A 184 -3.80 -7.46 -12.13
N ASN A 185 -4.26 -6.21 -11.97
CA ASN A 185 -3.46 -5.02 -12.22
C ASN A 185 -2.22 -4.94 -11.30
N ALA A 186 -2.34 -5.35 -10.04
CA ALA A 186 -1.22 -5.34 -9.10
C ALA A 186 -0.07 -6.24 -9.56
N LEU A 187 -0.38 -7.42 -10.08
CA LEU A 187 0.62 -8.35 -10.63
C LEU A 187 1.33 -7.76 -11.86
N GLU A 188 0.58 -7.11 -12.77
CA GLU A 188 1.15 -6.41 -13.93
C GLU A 188 2.09 -5.28 -13.47
N VAL A 189 1.62 -4.40 -12.58
CA VAL A 189 2.41 -3.28 -12.05
C VAL A 189 3.65 -3.78 -11.30
N ALA A 190 3.51 -4.81 -10.47
CA ALA A 190 4.64 -5.39 -9.73
C ALA A 190 5.73 -5.88 -10.68
N LYS A 191 5.34 -6.57 -11.76
CA LYS A 191 6.28 -7.03 -12.81
C LYS A 191 6.92 -5.86 -13.55
N GLU A 192 6.13 -4.89 -14.00
CA GLU A 192 6.63 -3.73 -14.77
C GLU A 192 7.54 -2.82 -13.95
N ARG A 193 7.30 -2.68 -12.65
CA ARG A 193 8.06 -1.83 -11.73
C ARG A 193 9.16 -2.56 -10.96
N GLY A 194 9.34 -3.86 -11.19
CA GLY A 194 10.36 -4.66 -10.51
C GLY A 194 10.11 -4.80 -9.00
N TRP A 195 8.84 -4.83 -8.55
CA TRP A 195 8.53 -5.08 -7.15
C TRP A 195 8.88 -6.51 -6.77
N ILE A 196 9.24 -6.72 -5.52
CA ILE A 196 9.49 -8.04 -4.99
C ILE A 196 8.16 -8.69 -4.62
N VAL A 197 7.79 -9.72 -5.35
CA VAL A 197 6.58 -10.49 -5.07
C VAL A 197 6.89 -11.53 -3.99
N ILE A 198 6.11 -11.51 -2.91
CA ILE A 198 6.15 -12.48 -1.81
C ILE A 198 4.87 -13.30 -1.86
N SER A 199 4.97 -14.57 -2.25
CA SER A 199 3.80 -15.45 -2.23
C SER A 199 3.33 -15.67 -0.80
N CYS A 200 2.07 -15.36 -0.53
CA CYS A 200 1.44 -15.61 0.77
C CYS A 200 0.72 -16.96 0.84
N VAL A 201 0.69 -17.69 -0.28
CA VAL A 201 0.00 -18.97 -0.40
C VAL A 201 0.95 -20.02 -0.97
N GLU A 202 0.97 -21.21 -0.39
CA GLU A 202 1.68 -22.37 -0.89
C GLU A 202 0.78 -23.60 -0.82
N ASN A 203 0.71 -24.37 -1.91
CA ASN A 203 -0.14 -25.55 -2.02
C ASN A 203 -1.61 -25.33 -1.59
N GLY A 204 -2.17 -24.14 -1.95
CA GLY A 204 -3.55 -23.75 -1.62
C GLY A 204 -3.79 -23.33 -0.16
N ARG A 205 -2.74 -23.24 0.65
CA ARG A 205 -2.82 -22.83 2.06
C ARG A 205 -2.07 -21.53 2.30
N VAL A 206 -2.59 -20.69 3.20
CA VAL A 206 -1.91 -19.48 3.64
C VAL A 206 -0.65 -19.87 4.40
N ARG A 207 0.47 -19.30 4.01
CA ARG A 207 1.78 -19.48 4.67
C ARG A 207 1.80 -18.88 6.07
N GLY A 208 2.64 -19.41 6.93
CA GLY A 208 2.82 -18.92 8.30
C GLY A 208 3.31 -17.46 8.35
N ILE A 209 2.81 -16.69 9.32
CA ILE A 209 3.19 -15.27 9.49
C ILE A 209 4.70 -15.12 9.65
N GLU A 210 5.35 -15.99 10.44
CA GLU A 210 6.80 -15.95 10.68
C GLU A 210 7.61 -16.34 9.45
N GLU A 211 7.12 -17.27 8.67
CA GLU A 211 7.75 -17.70 7.43
C GLU A 211 7.79 -16.58 6.40
N ILE A 212 6.63 -15.91 6.17
CA ILE A 212 6.53 -14.75 5.30
C ILE A 212 7.43 -13.62 5.81
N HIS A 213 7.43 -13.38 7.13
CA HIS A 213 8.27 -12.36 7.74
C HIS A 213 9.76 -12.61 7.53
N THR A 214 10.21 -13.84 7.70
CA THR A 214 11.62 -14.23 7.50
C THR A 214 12.06 -13.96 6.06
N GLU A 215 11.22 -14.30 5.08
CA GLU A 215 11.49 -14.01 3.69
C GLU A 215 11.56 -12.50 3.42
N ILE A 216 10.58 -11.73 3.90
CA ILE A 216 10.55 -10.26 3.78
C ILE A 216 11.83 -9.65 4.35
N LEU A 217 12.20 -10.01 5.57
CA LEU A 217 13.39 -9.47 6.24
C LEU A 217 14.68 -9.80 5.47
N GLY A 218 14.80 -11.03 4.97
CA GLY A 218 15.95 -11.45 4.16
C GLY A 218 16.05 -10.68 2.84
N LYS A 219 14.91 -10.40 2.16
CA LYS A 219 14.89 -9.59 0.94
C LYS A 219 15.26 -8.13 1.22
N VAL A 220 14.73 -7.56 2.30
CA VAL A 220 15.03 -6.17 2.68
C VAL A 220 16.51 -6.03 2.99
N LYS A 221 17.10 -6.88 3.84
CA LYS A 221 18.53 -6.82 4.19
C LYS A 221 19.44 -6.83 2.97
N LYS A 222 19.19 -7.70 1.99
CA LYS A 222 19.99 -7.76 0.75
C LYS A 222 19.96 -6.45 -0.05
N ILE A 223 18.79 -5.79 -0.13
CA ILE A 223 18.65 -4.54 -0.91
C ILE A 223 19.38 -3.38 -0.26
N ILE A 224 19.44 -3.37 1.06
CA ILE A 224 20.02 -2.28 1.82
C ILE A 224 21.50 -2.49 2.17
N GLY A 225 22.09 -3.61 1.71
CA GLY A 225 23.50 -3.90 1.90
C GLY A 225 23.88 -4.32 3.31
N GLU A 226 22.94 -4.89 4.05
CA GLU A 226 23.18 -5.53 5.36
C GLU A 226 23.09 -7.05 5.17
N GLU A 227 24.23 -7.69 4.94
CA GLU A 227 24.36 -9.14 4.99
C GLU A 227 24.56 -9.65 6.42
#